data_06ff79e72b43634581873b85b70ac3f7
#
_entry.id   06ff79e72b43634581873b85b70ac3f7
#
_cell.length_a   1.000
_cell.length_b   1.000
_cell.length_c   1.000
_cell.angle_alpha   90.00
_cell.angle_beta   90.00
_cell.angle_gamma   90.00
#
_symmetry.space_group_name_H-M   'P 1'
#
loop_
_entity.id
_entity.type
_entity.pdbx_description
1 polymer ?
#
loop_
_entity_poly.entity_id
_entity_poly.type
_entity_poly.pdbx_seq_one_letter_code
_entity_poly.pdbx_strand_id
1 'polypeptide(L)'
;MSKTTKDSPLLSQLALELDGELHYDSLMKTLYATDASVYRALPTAVALPKSNADIKKLIDFANSNGLSLIPRTAGTSLAGQCVGDGIAVDVSKYLNKIIEFNKEEGWVRVQPGVVRNELNNYLKEYGYFFSPITSTATRAMVGGMVGNNSCGTTSIVYGSTREHVLELKVLLSDGSEAVFKSMTPD
;
A
#
# COMPACT_ATOMS: atom_id res chain seq x y z
N MET A 1 -13.29 27.99 -0.94
CA MET A 1 -14.60 27.68 -0.30
C MET A 1 -14.59 26.24 0.12
N SER A 2 -14.71 25.98 1.42
CA SER A 2 -14.54 24.65 2.03
C SER A 2 -15.65 23.68 1.60
N LYS A 3 -15.29 22.56 0.94
CA LYS A 3 -16.17 21.44 0.60
C LYS A 3 -16.58 20.58 1.82
N THR A 4 -16.28 21.03 3.03
CA THR A 4 -16.21 20.23 4.26
C THR A 4 -17.56 19.83 4.90
N THR A 5 -18.70 20.22 4.38
CA THR A 5 -20.01 19.98 5.05
C THR A 5 -20.96 18.99 4.34
N LYS A 6 -20.69 18.63 3.08
CA LYS A 6 -21.52 17.68 2.33
C LYS A 6 -21.06 16.20 2.43
N ASP A 7 -19.80 15.97 2.76
CA ASP A 7 -19.20 14.63 2.71
C ASP A 7 -19.41 13.80 3.99
N SER A 8 -19.79 14.43 5.11
CA SER A 8 -19.90 13.76 6.41
C SER A 8 -20.93 12.61 6.46
N PRO A 9 -22.17 12.73 5.93
CA PRO A 9 -23.14 11.63 5.97
C PRO A 9 -22.73 10.42 5.13
N LEU A 10 -22.16 10.66 3.93
CA LEU A 10 -21.70 9.59 3.04
C LEU A 10 -20.51 8.84 3.63
N LEU A 11 -19.55 9.56 4.21
CA LEU A 11 -18.40 8.94 4.87
C LEU A 11 -18.83 8.18 6.13
N SER A 12 -19.84 8.68 6.88
CA SER A 12 -20.39 7.97 8.03
C SER A 12 -21.05 6.65 7.62
N GLN A 13 -21.76 6.64 6.50
CA GLN A 13 -22.35 5.41 5.97
C GLN A 13 -21.25 4.43 5.53
N LEU A 14 -20.28 4.89 4.77
CA LEU A 14 -19.13 4.07 4.34
C LEU A 14 -18.41 3.47 5.55
N ALA A 15 -18.22 4.23 6.63
CA ALA A 15 -17.56 3.76 7.84
C ALA A 15 -18.30 2.57 8.49
N LEU A 16 -19.63 2.49 8.37
CA LEU A 16 -20.42 1.37 8.88
C LEU A 16 -20.33 0.13 7.98
N GLU A 17 -19.99 0.29 6.73
CA GLU A 17 -19.88 -0.80 5.75
C GLU A 17 -18.53 -1.50 5.79
N LEU A 18 -17.47 -0.82 6.26
CA LEU A 18 -16.12 -1.37 6.33
C LEU A 18 -15.93 -2.22 7.60
N ASP A 19 -15.22 -3.34 7.46
CA ASP A 19 -14.70 -4.08 8.60
C ASP A 19 -13.47 -3.37 9.21
N GLY A 20 -12.79 -2.58 8.41
CA GLY A 20 -11.67 -1.72 8.77
C GLY A 20 -12.11 -0.41 9.43
N GLU A 21 -11.23 0.58 9.38
CA GLU A 21 -11.46 1.90 9.97
C GLU A 21 -11.57 2.96 8.88
N LEU A 22 -12.43 3.95 9.10
CA LEU A 22 -12.51 5.16 8.28
C LEU A 22 -12.50 6.38 9.19
N HIS A 23 -11.49 7.22 9.03
CA HIS A 23 -11.31 8.45 9.79
C HIS A 23 -11.45 9.66 8.88
N TYR A 24 -12.29 10.61 9.26
CA TYR A 24 -12.49 11.87 8.52
C TYR A 24 -12.44 13.10 9.41
N ASP A 25 -11.95 12.91 10.65
CA ASP A 25 -11.64 13.99 11.59
C ASP A 25 -10.36 14.76 11.17
N SER A 26 -10.22 15.96 11.73
CA SER A 26 -9.12 16.87 11.39
C SER A 26 -7.74 16.35 11.80
N LEU A 27 -7.65 15.57 12.88
CA LEU A 27 -6.39 15.03 13.40
C LEU A 27 -5.83 13.99 12.43
N MET A 28 -6.62 12.97 12.09
CA MET A 28 -6.20 11.93 11.17
C MET A 28 -5.88 12.49 9.78
N LYS A 29 -6.70 13.40 9.26
CA LYS A 29 -6.42 14.08 7.98
C LYS A 29 -5.10 14.83 8.01
N THR A 30 -4.77 15.48 9.13
CA THR A 30 -3.50 16.20 9.29
C THR A 30 -2.31 15.24 9.35
N LEU A 31 -2.42 14.12 10.07
CA LEU A 31 -1.38 13.08 10.14
C LEU A 31 -1.04 12.47 8.78
N TYR A 32 -2.05 12.31 7.92
CA TYR A 32 -1.89 11.73 6.59
C TYR A 32 -1.70 12.77 5.46
N ALA A 33 -1.61 14.06 5.81
CA ALA A 33 -1.45 15.13 4.83
C ALA A 33 -0.07 15.18 4.17
N THR A 34 0.92 14.50 4.72
CA THR A 34 2.31 14.51 4.28
C THR A 34 2.88 13.10 4.13
N ASP A 35 3.95 12.97 3.38
CA ASP A 35 4.87 11.84 3.38
C ASP A 35 6.28 12.34 3.77
N ALA A 36 7.34 11.67 3.34
CA ALA A 36 8.72 12.14 3.59
C ALA A 36 9.18 13.23 2.60
N SER A 37 8.30 13.73 1.72
CA SER A 37 8.56 14.81 0.78
C SER A 37 8.23 16.19 1.37
N VAL A 38 8.40 17.22 0.56
CA VAL A 38 8.00 18.61 0.88
C VAL A 38 6.52 18.88 0.59
N TYR A 39 5.81 17.95 -0.04
CA TYR A 39 4.43 18.13 -0.45
C TYR A 39 3.46 17.91 0.70
N ARG A 40 2.34 18.62 0.66
CA ARG A 40 1.27 18.53 1.64
C ARG A 40 -0.09 18.75 0.98
N ALA A 41 -1.01 17.80 1.19
CA ALA A 41 -2.43 17.95 0.86
C ALA A 41 -3.27 17.23 1.92
N LEU A 42 -4.36 17.84 2.37
CA LEU A 42 -5.26 17.21 3.33
C LEU A 42 -6.16 16.21 2.58
N PRO A 43 -6.12 14.92 2.93
CA PRO A 43 -7.03 13.96 2.34
C PRO A 43 -8.49 14.22 2.77
N THR A 44 -9.45 13.78 1.97
CA THR A 44 -10.87 13.79 2.33
C THR A 44 -11.14 12.89 3.53
N ALA A 45 -10.54 11.70 3.55
CA ALA A 45 -10.60 10.74 4.64
C ALA A 45 -9.36 9.84 4.64
N VAL A 46 -9.19 9.08 5.71
CA VAL A 46 -8.16 8.05 5.88
C VAL A 46 -8.83 6.72 6.15
N ALA A 47 -8.63 5.74 5.29
CA ALA A 47 -9.15 4.38 5.44
C ALA A 47 -8.01 3.42 5.82
N LEU A 48 -8.29 2.55 6.78
CA LEU A 48 -7.40 1.47 7.23
C LEU A 48 -8.11 0.12 6.98
N PRO A 49 -8.08 -0.40 5.73
CA PRO A 49 -8.81 -1.60 5.36
C PRO A 49 -8.22 -2.85 6.04
N LYS A 50 -9.09 -3.78 6.44
CA LYS A 50 -8.71 -5.08 7.00
C LYS A 50 -8.65 -6.19 5.94
N SER A 51 -9.28 -5.97 4.80
CA SER A 51 -9.42 -6.99 3.76
C SER A 51 -9.49 -6.41 2.36
N ASN A 52 -9.36 -7.28 1.36
CA ASN A 52 -9.63 -6.92 -0.05
C ASN A 52 -11.08 -6.48 -0.26
N ALA A 53 -12.03 -7.03 0.52
CA ALA A 53 -13.43 -6.63 0.46
C ALA A 53 -13.62 -5.16 0.86
N ASP A 54 -12.92 -4.70 1.90
CA ASP A 54 -12.91 -3.28 2.28
C ASP A 54 -12.35 -2.40 1.16
N ILE A 55 -11.25 -2.84 0.52
CA ILE A 55 -10.64 -2.08 -0.57
C ILE A 55 -11.61 -1.98 -1.75
N LYS A 56 -12.34 -3.05 -2.09
CA LYS A 56 -13.38 -3.02 -3.14
C LYS A 56 -14.48 -2.02 -2.82
N LYS A 57 -14.99 -2.01 -1.58
CA LYS A 57 -15.99 -1.03 -1.14
C LYS A 57 -15.47 0.41 -1.26
N LEU A 58 -14.19 0.64 -0.94
CA LEU A 58 -13.55 1.95 -1.09
C LEU A 58 -13.45 2.35 -2.58
N ILE A 59 -13.11 1.42 -3.47
CA ILE A 59 -13.05 1.65 -4.92
C ILE A 59 -14.45 2.02 -5.44
N ASP A 60 -15.48 1.24 -5.11
CA ASP A 60 -16.86 1.47 -5.54
C ASP A 60 -17.39 2.81 -5.03
N PHE A 61 -17.11 3.14 -3.77
CA PHE A 61 -17.46 4.42 -3.18
C PHE A 61 -16.78 5.59 -3.88
N ALA A 62 -15.47 5.49 -4.13
CA ALA A 62 -14.70 6.52 -4.80
C ALA A 62 -15.21 6.76 -6.22
N ASN A 63 -15.44 5.68 -6.99
CA ASN A 63 -15.99 5.76 -8.35
C ASN A 63 -17.37 6.42 -8.37
N SER A 64 -18.26 6.04 -7.43
CA SER A 64 -19.62 6.58 -7.36
C SER A 64 -19.68 8.05 -6.96
N ASN A 65 -18.66 8.55 -6.27
CA ASN A 65 -18.62 9.91 -5.72
C ASN A 65 -17.57 10.82 -6.39
N GLY A 66 -16.89 10.34 -7.44
CA GLY A 66 -15.87 11.12 -8.15
C GLY A 66 -14.67 11.48 -7.27
N LEU A 67 -14.30 10.59 -6.33
CA LEU A 67 -13.15 10.74 -5.44
C LEU A 67 -11.96 9.92 -5.94
N SER A 68 -10.76 10.34 -5.62
CA SER A 68 -9.55 9.56 -5.84
C SER A 68 -9.22 8.70 -4.61
N LEU A 69 -8.58 7.56 -4.84
CA LEU A 69 -7.93 6.76 -3.79
C LEU A 69 -6.43 6.97 -3.85
N ILE A 70 -5.80 7.09 -2.69
CA ILE A 70 -4.36 7.29 -2.54
C ILE A 70 -3.80 6.10 -1.76
N PRO A 71 -3.33 5.04 -2.43
CA PRO A 71 -2.72 3.90 -1.76
C PRO A 71 -1.49 4.33 -0.97
N ARG A 72 -1.40 3.85 0.27
CA ARG A 72 -0.32 4.20 1.18
C ARG A 72 0.11 3.00 2.00
N THR A 73 1.42 2.89 2.22
CA THR A 73 2.04 2.04 3.22
C THR A 73 2.78 2.94 4.22
N ALA A 74 4.10 2.84 4.34
CA ALA A 74 4.89 3.59 5.32
C ALA A 74 4.99 5.11 5.08
N GLY A 75 4.59 5.61 3.91
CA GLY A 75 4.69 7.03 3.58
C GLY A 75 6.13 7.56 3.52
N THR A 76 7.09 6.73 3.13
CA THR A 76 8.52 7.09 3.03
C THR A 76 8.92 7.66 1.67
N SER A 77 7.96 7.93 0.78
CA SER A 77 8.20 8.57 -0.51
C SER A 77 8.81 9.95 -0.35
N LEU A 78 9.79 10.28 -1.20
CA LEU A 78 10.41 11.60 -1.27
C LEU A 78 9.82 12.49 -2.39
N ALA A 79 8.84 11.97 -3.13
CA ALA A 79 8.26 12.63 -4.31
C ALA A 79 6.75 12.91 -4.19
N GLY A 80 6.17 12.84 -2.98
CA GLY A 80 4.74 13.10 -2.75
C GLY A 80 3.80 12.04 -3.32
N GLN A 81 4.28 10.82 -3.56
CA GLN A 81 3.53 9.75 -4.24
C GLN A 81 2.29 9.28 -3.46
N CYS A 82 2.23 9.52 -2.16
CA CYS A 82 1.09 9.18 -1.31
C CYS A 82 0.47 10.43 -0.63
N VAL A 83 0.59 11.60 -1.28
CA VAL A 83 -0.01 12.87 -0.84
C VAL A 83 -1.08 13.29 -1.84
N GLY A 84 -2.28 13.61 -1.37
CA GLY A 84 -3.39 14.03 -2.21
C GLY A 84 -4.64 14.38 -1.39
N ASP A 85 -5.69 14.83 -2.07
CA ASP A 85 -6.95 15.28 -1.47
C ASP A 85 -8.08 14.23 -1.47
N GLY A 86 -7.80 13.04 -2.03
CA GLY A 86 -8.72 11.90 -2.04
C GLY A 86 -8.80 11.14 -0.71
N ILE A 87 -9.20 9.87 -0.74
CA ILE A 87 -9.17 9.00 0.43
C ILE A 87 -7.80 8.33 0.49
N ALA A 88 -7.03 8.60 1.56
CA ALA A 88 -5.80 7.87 1.82
C ALA A 88 -6.13 6.46 2.29
N VAL A 89 -5.65 5.44 1.56
CA VAL A 89 -5.91 4.02 1.86
C VAL A 89 -4.62 3.40 2.39
N ASP A 90 -4.50 3.37 3.71
CA ASP A 90 -3.33 2.83 4.39
C ASP A 90 -3.51 1.34 4.68
N VAL A 91 -2.76 0.53 3.96
CA VAL A 91 -2.78 -0.94 4.08
C VAL A 91 -1.76 -1.48 5.09
N SER A 92 -1.01 -0.61 5.79
CA SER A 92 0.08 -1.02 6.68
C SER A 92 -0.39 -1.67 7.97
N LYS A 93 -1.53 -1.22 8.52
CA LYS A 93 -2.00 -1.63 9.85
C LYS A 93 -2.48 -3.09 9.89
N TYR A 94 -3.20 -3.53 8.88
CA TYR A 94 -3.89 -4.82 8.91
C TYR A 94 -3.44 -5.80 7.82
N LEU A 95 -2.88 -5.30 6.71
CA LEU A 95 -2.44 -6.12 5.59
C LEU A 95 -0.91 -6.28 5.60
N ASN A 96 -0.38 -6.86 6.67
CA ASN A 96 1.05 -6.94 6.97
C ASN A 96 1.53 -8.37 7.26
N LYS A 97 0.85 -9.39 6.73
CA LYS A 97 1.20 -10.78 6.99
C LYS A 97 2.13 -11.34 5.93
N ILE A 98 3.09 -12.17 6.36
CA ILE A 98 3.77 -13.14 5.51
C ILE A 98 2.81 -14.33 5.39
N ILE A 99 2.36 -14.60 4.15
CA ILE A 99 1.28 -15.58 3.90
C ILE A 99 1.86 -16.96 3.71
N GLU A 100 2.93 -17.07 2.92
CA GLU A 100 3.49 -18.35 2.53
C GLU A 100 4.96 -18.17 2.15
N PHE A 101 5.80 -19.16 2.47
CA PHE A 101 7.17 -19.23 2.01
C PHE A 101 7.46 -20.62 1.44
N ASN A 102 7.86 -20.66 0.17
CA ASN A 102 8.33 -21.88 -0.46
C ASN A 102 9.86 -21.87 -0.49
N LYS A 103 10.47 -22.64 0.40
CA LYS A 103 11.92 -22.72 0.53
C LYS A 103 12.59 -23.40 -0.67
N GLU A 104 11.93 -24.37 -1.28
CA GLU A 104 12.50 -25.17 -2.38
C GLU A 104 12.61 -24.33 -3.66
N GLU A 105 11.57 -23.55 -3.94
CA GLU A 105 11.50 -22.65 -5.11
C GLU A 105 12.04 -21.25 -4.82
N GLY A 106 12.30 -20.90 -3.56
CA GLY A 106 12.89 -19.63 -3.16
C GLY A 106 11.98 -18.41 -3.31
N TRP A 107 10.67 -18.56 -3.12
CA TRP A 107 9.73 -17.44 -3.15
C TRP A 107 8.93 -17.28 -1.85
N VAL A 108 8.47 -16.08 -1.59
CA VAL A 108 7.62 -15.74 -0.44
C VAL A 108 6.44 -14.90 -0.90
N ARG A 109 5.24 -15.22 -0.41
CA ARG A 109 4.01 -14.45 -0.61
C ARG A 109 3.72 -13.60 0.61
N VAL A 110 3.60 -12.30 0.39
CA VAL A 110 3.40 -11.32 1.46
C VAL A 110 2.27 -10.35 1.14
N GLN A 111 1.68 -9.78 2.17
CA GLN A 111 0.78 -8.65 2.06
C GLN A 111 1.58 -7.33 1.91
N PRO A 112 0.98 -6.27 1.35
CA PRO A 112 1.70 -5.04 0.99
C PRO A 112 2.31 -4.28 2.18
N GLY A 113 1.75 -4.44 3.38
CA GLY A 113 2.21 -3.78 4.61
C GLY A 113 3.37 -4.49 5.32
N VAL A 114 3.92 -5.57 4.78
CA VAL A 114 5.08 -6.24 5.38
C VAL A 114 6.31 -5.34 5.27
N VAL A 115 6.94 -5.06 6.40
CA VAL A 115 8.17 -4.24 6.47
C VAL A 115 9.35 -5.03 5.93
N ARG A 116 10.17 -4.40 5.09
CA ARG A 116 11.33 -5.02 4.42
C ARG A 116 12.26 -5.74 5.41
N ASN A 117 12.61 -5.11 6.52
CA ASN A 117 13.51 -5.71 7.50
C ASN A 117 12.84 -6.85 8.28
N GLU A 118 11.55 -6.79 8.55
CA GLU A 118 10.80 -7.88 9.17
C GLU A 118 10.76 -9.11 8.25
N LEU A 119 10.53 -8.89 6.95
CA LEU A 119 10.64 -9.96 5.96
C LEU A 119 12.03 -10.61 5.98
N ASN A 120 13.09 -9.82 6.01
CA ASN A 120 14.44 -10.36 6.04
C ASN A 120 14.82 -11.05 7.35
N ASN A 121 14.29 -10.59 8.48
CA ASN A 121 14.45 -11.30 9.74
C ASN A 121 13.79 -12.68 9.70
N TYR A 122 12.60 -12.77 9.10
CA TYR A 122 11.91 -14.05 8.88
C TYR A 122 12.69 -14.98 7.93
N LEU A 123 13.15 -14.46 6.78
CA LEU A 123 13.83 -15.26 5.76
C LEU A 123 15.23 -15.72 6.20
N LYS A 124 15.88 -14.99 7.10
CA LYS A 124 17.24 -15.28 7.60
C LYS A 124 17.35 -16.67 8.22
N GLU A 125 16.34 -17.13 8.91
CA GLU A 125 16.31 -18.47 9.53
C GLU A 125 16.40 -19.61 8.50
N TYR A 126 16.03 -19.32 7.25
CA TYR A 126 16.05 -20.25 6.14
C TYR A 126 17.26 -20.05 5.21
N GLY A 127 18.14 -19.07 5.48
CA GLY A 127 19.29 -18.75 4.65
C GLY A 127 18.96 -17.88 3.44
N TYR A 128 17.79 -17.23 3.43
CA TYR A 128 17.32 -16.35 2.33
C TYR A 128 17.26 -14.88 2.76
N PHE A 129 17.21 -14.00 1.78
CA PHE A 129 16.95 -12.59 2.00
C PHE A 129 16.34 -11.93 0.77
N PHE A 130 15.52 -10.91 1.00
CA PHE A 130 15.02 -10.01 -0.03
C PHE A 130 16.05 -8.89 -0.23
N SER A 131 16.71 -8.90 -1.37
CA SER A 131 17.95 -8.15 -1.62
C SER A 131 17.78 -6.63 -1.80
N PRO A 132 16.69 -6.08 -2.40
CA PRO A 132 16.56 -4.63 -2.52
C PRO A 132 16.61 -3.95 -1.15
N ILE A 133 17.52 -2.98 -0.99
CA ILE A 133 17.67 -2.21 0.24
C ILE A 133 17.33 -0.75 -0.03
N THR A 134 16.64 -0.13 0.92
CA THR A 134 16.35 1.30 0.90
C THR A 134 16.92 1.95 2.17
N SER A 135 17.17 3.26 2.15
CA SER A 135 17.59 4.01 3.34
C SER A 135 16.59 3.90 4.51
N THR A 136 15.33 3.60 4.19
CA THR A 136 14.23 3.43 5.15
C THR A 136 13.85 1.96 5.38
N ALA A 137 14.77 1.02 5.19
CA ALA A 137 14.50 -0.42 5.22
C ALA A 137 13.81 -0.93 6.52
N THR A 138 13.97 -0.20 7.63
CA THR A 138 13.27 -0.46 8.90
C THR A 138 11.80 -0.06 8.90
N ARG A 139 11.33 0.66 7.88
CA ARG A 139 9.95 1.17 7.74
C ARG A 139 9.36 0.91 6.38
N ALA A 140 10.19 0.91 5.32
CA ALA A 140 9.72 0.64 3.95
C ALA A 140 9.02 -0.71 3.87
N MET A 141 7.85 -0.71 3.25
CA MET A 141 6.98 -1.89 3.13
C MET A 141 6.95 -2.40 1.70
N VAL A 142 6.78 -3.71 1.55
CA VAL A 142 6.88 -4.39 0.25
C VAL A 142 5.95 -3.79 -0.80
N GLY A 143 4.69 -3.47 -0.46
CA GLY A 143 3.75 -2.87 -1.41
C GLY A 143 4.21 -1.51 -1.93
N GLY A 144 4.72 -0.64 -1.05
CA GLY A 144 5.30 0.64 -1.45
C GLY A 144 6.60 0.47 -2.26
N MET A 145 7.43 -0.51 -1.90
CA MET A 145 8.65 -0.83 -2.65
C MET A 145 8.33 -1.31 -4.08
N VAL A 146 7.28 -2.12 -4.25
CA VAL A 146 6.79 -2.55 -5.56
C VAL A 146 6.28 -1.35 -6.37
N GLY A 147 5.38 -0.54 -5.79
CA GLY A 147 4.80 0.62 -6.49
C GLY A 147 5.84 1.67 -6.91
N ASN A 148 6.90 1.84 -6.12
CA ASN A 148 7.99 2.78 -6.41
C ASN A 148 9.14 2.15 -7.21
N ASN A 149 9.12 0.85 -7.48
CA ASN A 149 10.28 0.09 -7.96
C ASN A 149 11.55 0.42 -7.16
N SER A 150 11.46 0.34 -5.85
CA SER A 150 12.53 0.76 -4.95
C SER A 150 13.84 0.03 -5.21
N CYS A 151 14.93 0.77 -5.15
CA CYS A 151 16.30 0.27 -5.31
C CYS A 151 17.21 0.88 -4.25
N GLY A 152 18.46 0.45 -4.21
CA GLY A 152 19.47 0.98 -3.30
C GLY A 152 20.86 0.42 -3.61
N THR A 153 21.76 0.49 -2.64
CA THR A 153 23.18 0.15 -2.86
C THR A 153 23.41 -1.28 -3.31
N THR A 154 22.59 -2.22 -2.92
CA THR A 154 22.67 -3.62 -3.31
C THR A 154 22.14 -3.88 -4.72
N SER A 155 21.41 -2.93 -5.31
CA SER A 155 20.78 -3.10 -6.63
C SER A 155 21.77 -3.18 -7.79
N ILE A 156 23.01 -2.74 -7.62
CA ILE A 156 24.08 -2.93 -8.58
C ILE A 156 24.35 -4.43 -8.82
N VAL A 157 24.19 -5.25 -7.78
CA VAL A 157 24.43 -6.70 -7.82
C VAL A 157 23.14 -7.47 -8.06
N TYR A 158 22.07 -7.10 -7.37
CA TYR A 158 20.84 -7.90 -7.27
C TYR A 158 19.63 -7.32 -8.01
N GLY A 159 19.76 -6.16 -8.66
CA GLY A 159 18.64 -5.50 -9.31
C GLY A 159 17.75 -4.70 -8.35
N SER A 160 16.65 -4.16 -8.88
CA SER A 160 15.65 -3.39 -8.14
C SER A 160 14.50 -4.30 -7.67
N THR A 161 13.50 -3.73 -7.01
CA THR A 161 12.35 -4.49 -6.50
C THR A 161 11.61 -5.25 -7.61
N ARG A 162 11.47 -4.65 -8.80
CA ARG A 162 10.75 -5.27 -9.94
C ARG A 162 11.32 -6.63 -10.35
N GLU A 163 12.65 -6.77 -10.36
CA GLU A 163 13.32 -8.03 -10.74
C GLU A 163 13.05 -9.16 -9.73
N HIS A 164 12.54 -8.84 -8.54
CA HIS A 164 12.20 -9.81 -7.49
C HIS A 164 10.71 -10.09 -7.38
N VAL A 165 9.87 -9.51 -8.24
CA VAL A 165 8.43 -9.75 -8.24
C VAL A 165 8.09 -10.83 -9.24
N LEU A 166 7.64 -11.99 -8.75
CA LEU A 166 7.23 -13.12 -9.57
C LEU A 166 5.75 -13.06 -9.95
N GLU A 167 4.92 -12.60 -9.03
CA GLU A 167 3.46 -12.51 -9.20
C GLU A 167 2.91 -11.33 -8.39
N LEU A 168 1.94 -10.63 -8.96
CA LEU A 168 1.14 -9.62 -8.28
C LEU A 168 -0.35 -9.97 -8.39
N LYS A 169 -1.02 -10.07 -7.26
CA LYS A 169 -2.50 -10.05 -7.18
C LYS A 169 -2.93 -8.63 -6.86
N VAL A 170 -3.71 -8.03 -7.72
CA VAL A 170 -4.10 -6.63 -7.63
C VAL A 170 -5.61 -6.44 -7.74
N LEU A 171 -6.10 -5.38 -7.13
CA LEU A 171 -7.43 -4.83 -7.36
C LEU A 171 -7.27 -3.64 -8.30
N LEU A 172 -7.98 -3.68 -9.42
CA LEU A 172 -7.97 -2.61 -10.42
C LEU A 172 -8.95 -1.49 -10.02
N SER A 173 -8.89 -0.36 -10.72
CA SER A 173 -9.72 0.82 -10.43
C SER A 173 -11.22 0.59 -10.65
N ASP A 174 -11.62 -0.45 -11.36
CA ASP A 174 -13.00 -0.89 -11.54
C ASP A 174 -13.45 -1.93 -10.50
N GLY A 175 -12.61 -2.25 -9.51
CA GLY A 175 -12.86 -3.25 -8.46
C GLY A 175 -12.62 -4.69 -8.92
N SER A 176 -12.23 -4.94 -10.17
CA SER A 176 -11.89 -6.29 -10.65
C SER A 176 -10.56 -6.77 -10.10
N GLU A 177 -10.40 -8.10 -10.02
CA GLU A 177 -9.15 -8.72 -9.60
C GLU A 177 -8.32 -9.11 -10.83
N ALA A 178 -7.03 -8.84 -10.78
CA ALA A 178 -6.09 -9.27 -11.80
C ALA A 178 -4.85 -9.92 -11.17
N VAL A 179 -4.27 -10.88 -11.90
CA VAL A 179 -3.01 -11.52 -11.54
C VAL A 179 -1.99 -11.23 -12.64
N PHE A 180 -0.95 -10.51 -12.29
CA PHE A 180 0.20 -10.28 -13.17
C PHE A 180 1.32 -11.24 -12.80
N LYS A 181 1.79 -12.01 -13.76
CA LYS A 181 2.92 -12.95 -13.63
C LYS A 181 3.62 -13.08 -14.97
N SER A 182 4.80 -13.71 -14.97
CA SER A 182 5.47 -14.05 -16.22
C SER A 182 4.55 -14.87 -17.12
N MET A 183 4.48 -14.49 -18.40
CA MET A 183 3.74 -15.20 -19.44
C MET A 183 4.74 -15.72 -20.46
N THR A 184 4.63 -17.00 -20.84
CA THR A 184 5.33 -17.53 -22.00
C THR A 184 4.63 -16.99 -23.24
N PRO A 185 5.36 -16.44 -24.23
CA PRO A 185 4.77 -16.17 -25.54
C PRO A 185 4.24 -17.47 -26.14
N ASP A 186 3.01 -17.41 -26.67
CA ASP A 186 2.45 -18.51 -27.48
C ASP A 186 3.23 -18.67 -28.80
#